data_17f61ae9c31585a936ea3a7b696a29be
#
_entry.id   17f61ae9c31585a936ea3a7b696a29be
#
_cell.length_a   1.000
_cell.length_b   1.000
_cell.length_c   1.000
_cell.angle_alpha   90.00
_cell.angle_beta   90.00
_cell.angle_gamma   90.00
#
_symmetry.space_group_name_H-M   'P 1'
#
loop_
_entity.id
_entity.type
_entity.pdbx_description
1 polymer ?
#
loop_
_entity_poly.entity_id
_entity_poly.type
_entity_poly.pdbx_seq_one_letter_code
_entity_poly.pdbx_strand_id
1 'polypeptide(L)'
;MAMELGANNIRVNCINPGIFRTEITQGLVDKDWFNNVTLKTIPMKTLGTINPALTGLTRYLIHDSSAYVTGSCFIADAGTSLVSLPIFSSL
;
A
#
# COMPACT_ATOMS: atom_id res chain seq x y z
N MET A 1 15.41 -6.23 -12.74
CA MET A 1 15.49 -7.60 -12.16
C MET A 1 14.45 -8.54 -12.75
N ALA A 2 13.20 -8.11 -12.89
CA ALA A 2 12.16 -9.00 -13.42
C ALA A 2 12.46 -9.48 -14.84
N MET A 3 12.99 -8.61 -15.69
CA MET A 3 13.31 -8.96 -17.07
C MET A 3 14.44 -10.00 -17.13
N GLU A 4 15.48 -9.84 -16.33
CA GLU A 4 16.62 -10.75 -16.35
C GLU A 4 16.29 -12.09 -15.76
N LEU A 5 15.48 -12.13 -14.70
CA LEU A 5 15.20 -13.35 -13.97
C LEU A 5 14.00 -14.14 -14.48
N GLY A 6 13.21 -13.51 -15.37
CA GLY A 6 12.03 -14.16 -15.93
C GLY A 6 12.36 -15.44 -16.68
N ALA A 7 13.48 -15.45 -17.40
CA ALA A 7 13.92 -16.65 -18.12
C ALA A 7 14.24 -17.82 -17.19
N ASN A 8 14.54 -17.54 -15.94
CA ASN A 8 14.81 -18.57 -14.92
C ASN A 8 13.58 -18.91 -14.08
N ASN A 9 12.41 -18.45 -14.53
CA ASN A 9 11.14 -18.66 -13.84
C ASN A 9 11.12 -18.05 -12.42
N ILE A 10 11.79 -16.90 -12.28
CA ILE A 10 11.79 -16.15 -11.02
C ILE A 10 10.97 -14.89 -11.23
N ARG A 11 9.98 -14.68 -10.38
CA ARG A 11 9.15 -13.48 -10.40
C ARG A 11 9.68 -12.44 -9.43
N VAL A 12 9.66 -11.18 -9.86
CA VAL A 12 10.10 -10.06 -9.03
C VAL A 12 9.04 -8.96 -9.11
N ASN A 13 8.45 -8.66 -7.99
CA ASN A 13 7.43 -7.62 -7.87
C ASN A 13 7.76 -6.67 -6.74
N CYS A 14 7.06 -5.55 -6.69
CA CYS A 14 7.29 -4.51 -5.70
C CYS A 14 5.98 -4.17 -5.01
N ILE A 15 6.02 -3.90 -3.72
CA ILE A 15 4.89 -3.38 -2.96
C ILE A 15 5.27 -1.99 -2.44
N ASN A 16 4.46 -0.99 -2.79
CA ASN A 16 4.61 0.38 -2.29
C ASN A 16 3.49 0.64 -1.29
N PRO A 17 3.75 0.50 0.01
CA PRO A 17 2.72 0.75 1.02
C PRO A 17 2.57 2.24 1.29
N GLY A 18 1.36 2.65 1.64
CA GLY A 18 1.10 3.99 2.13
C GLY A 18 1.36 4.10 3.63
N ILE A 19 0.50 4.84 4.33
CA ILE A 19 0.64 5.01 5.77
C ILE A 19 -0.05 3.87 6.49
N PHE A 20 0.71 3.15 7.28
CA PHE A 20 0.23 2.00 8.03
C PHE A 20 0.40 2.23 9.54
N ARG A 21 -0.48 1.62 10.33
CA ARG A 21 -0.35 1.64 11.78
C ARG A 21 0.77 0.70 12.19
N THR A 22 1.88 1.27 12.64
CA THR A 22 3.05 0.53 13.11
C THR A 22 3.54 1.19 14.38
N GLU A 23 4.51 0.59 15.06
CA GLU A 23 5.12 1.19 16.24
C GLU A 23 5.74 2.56 15.90
N ILE A 24 6.31 2.69 14.71
CA ILE A 24 6.93 3.95 14.28
C ILE A 24 5.90 5.05 14.10
N THR A 25 4.71 4.73 13.59
CA THR A 25 3.67 5.73 13.32
C THR A 25 2.71 5.94 14.47
N GLN A 26 2.79 5.15 15.54
CA GLN A 26 1.82 5.21 16.64
C GLN A 26 1.75 6.59 17.29
N GLY A 27 2.89 7.24 17.47
CA GLY A 27 2.92 8.58 18.06
C GLY A 27 2.24 9.63 17.19
N LEU A 28 2.25 9.45 15.87
CA LEU A 28 1.58 10.36 14.94
C LEU A 28 0.07 10.10 14.91
N VAL A 29 -0.34 8.83 14.98
CA VAL A 29 -1.76 8.44 14.92
C VAL A 29 -2.56 9.08 16.05
N ASP A 30 -1.93 9.33 17.20
CA ASP A 30 -2.58 9.93 18.35
C ASP A 30 -2.71 11.46 18.27
N LYS A 31 -2.18 12.08 17.20
CA LYS A 31 -2.25 13.54 17.02
C LYS A 31 -3.49 13.94 16.24
N ASP A 32 -4.22 14.92 16.76
CA ASP A 32 -5.43 15.42 16.07
C ASP A 32 -5.12 15.98 14.69
N TRP A 33 -4.03 16.75 14.57
CA TRP A 33 -3.67 17.33 13.27
C TRP A 33 -3.35 16.25 12.25
N PHE A 34 -2.72 15.17 12.68
CA PHE A 34 -2.41 14.06 11.79
C PHE A 34 -3.68 13.38 11.28
N ASN A 35 -4.64 13.16 12.17
CA ASN A 35 -5.92 12.58 11.77
C ASN A 35 -6.68 13.48 10.80
N ASN A 36 -6.64 14.79 11.03
CA ASN A 36 -7.28 15.74 10.13
C ASN A 36 -6.65 15.72 8.73
N VAL A 37 -5.31 15.67 8.66
CA VAL A 37 -4.61 15.57 7.37
C VAL A 37 -4.93 14.25 6.68
N THR A 38 -4.94 13.16 7.43
CA THR A 38 -5.27 11.83 6.90
C THR A 38 -6.65 11.82 6.25
N LEU A 39 -7.65 12.39 6.93
CA LEU A 39 -9.00 12.44 6.39
C LEU A 39 -9.11 13.26 5.11
N LYS A 40 -8.17 14.19 4.88
CA LYS A 40 -8.19 15.06 3.70
C LYS A 40 -7.33 14.55 2.56
N THR A 41 -6.39 13.64 2.82
CA THR A 41 -5.41 13.21 1.82
C THR A 41 -5.55 11.76 1.42
N ILE A 42 -6.23 10.94 2.20
CA ILE A 42 -6.41 9.53 1.92
C ILE A 42 -7.84 9.27 1.46
N PRO A 43 -8.04 8.89 0.18
CA PRO A 43 -9.39 8.66 -0.34
C PRO A 43 -10.25 7.72 0.49
N MET A 44 -9.70 6.60 0.96
CA MET A 44 -10.45 5.67 1.80
C MET A 44 -10.56 6.12 3.25
N LYS A 45 -9.88 7.21 3.61
CA LYS A 45 -9.96 7.83 4.94
C LYS A 45 -9.64 6.89 6.08
N THR A 46 -8.66 6.03 5.86
CA THR A 46 -8.24 5.05 6.86
C THR A 46 -6.75 4.78 6.71
N LEU A 47 -6.13 4.38 7.79
CA LEU A 47 -4.75 3.90 7.77
C LEU A 47 -4.75 2.39 7.59
N GLY A 48 -3.74 1.89 6.89
CA GLY A 48 -3.60 0.46 6.71
C GLY A 48 -3.10 -0.22 7.98
N THR A 49 -3.45 -1.48 8.10
CA THR A 49 -2.87 -2.38 9.09
C THR A 49 -2.08 -3.45 8.35
N ILE A 50 -0.95 -3.87 8.90
CA ILE A 50 -0.11 -4.86 8.23
C ILE A 50 -0.91 -6.13 7.92
N ASN A 51 -1.66 -6.61 8.88
CA ASN A 51 -2.56 -7.73 8.69
C ASN A 51 -4.02 -7.21 8.74
N PRO A 52 -4.83 -7.35 7.69
CA PRO A 52 -4.59 -8.18 6.49
C PRO A 52 -4.04 -7.44 5.26
N ALA A 53 -3.87 -6.13 5.30
CA ALA A 53 -3.62 -5.36 4.09
C ALA A 53 -2.33 -5.80 3.36
N LEU A 54 -1.20 -5.78 4.05
CA LEU A 54 0.06 -6.21 3.43
C LEU A 54 0.21 -7.72 3.43
N THR A 55 -0.26 -8.40 4.47
CA THR A 55 -0.18 -9.85 4.57
C THR A 55 -0.94 -10.53 3.44
N GLY A 56 -2.16 -10.06 3.14
CA GLY A 56 -2.96 -10.63 2.06
C GLY A 56 -2.32 -10.46 0.69
N LEU A 57 -1.80 -9.27 0.41
CA LEU A 57 -1.12 -8.99 -0.85
C LEU A 57 0.16 -9.83 -0.98
N THR A 58 0.95 -9.92 0.08
CA THR A 58 2.16 -10.73 0.09
C THR A 58 1.84 -12.20 -0.15
N ARG A 59 0.81 -12.74 0.51
CA ARG A 59 0.39 -14.12 0.30
C ARG A 59 0.00 -14.38 -1.14
N TYR A 60 -0.72 -13.45 -1.77
CA TYR A 60 -1.07 -13.59 -3.18
C TYR A 60 0.19 -13.66 -4.03
N LEU A 61 1.16 -12.79 -3.79
CA LEU A 61 2.36 -12.70 -4.63
C LEU A 61 3.28 -13.92 -4.50
N ILE A 62 3.29 -14.60 -3.36
CA ILE A 62 4.10 -15.80 -3.18
C ILE A 62 3.34 -17.08 -3.54
N HIS A 63 2.05 -16.98 -3.80
CA HIS A 63 1.22 -18.12 -4.15
C HIS A 63 1.25 -18.39 -5.66
N ASP A 64 1.00 -19.64 -6.05
CA ASP A 64 0.99 -20.05 -7.46
C ASP A 64 -0.06 -19.33 -8.28
N SER A 65 -1.12 -18.80 -7.65
CA SER A 65 -2.15 -18.04 -8.36
C SER A 65 -1.61 -16.77 -9.00
N SER A 66 -0.46 -16.27 -8.57
CA SER A 66 0.20 -15.11 -9.16
C SER A 66 1.32 -15.48 -10.14
N ALA A 67 1.29 -16.70 -10.67
CA ALA A 67 2.36 -17.21 -11.52
C ALA A 67 2.62 -16.37 -12.77
N TYR A 68 1.64 -15.62 -13.25
CA TYR A 68 1.77 -14.78 -14.44
C TYR A 68 2.12 -13.32 -14.08
N VAL A 69 2.41 -13.02 -12.83
CA VAL A 69 2.66 -11.66 -12.33
C VAL A 69 4.13 -11.47 -12.02
N THR A 70 4.81 -10.65 -12.82
CA THR A 70 6.18 -10.24 -12.56
C THR A 70 6.39 -8.83 -13.10
N GLY A 71 7.34 -8.11 -12.52
CA GLY A 71 7.67 -6.74 -12.94
C GLY A 71 6.63 -5.70 -12.53
N SER A 72 5.70 -6.02 -11.65
CA SER A 72 4.61 -5.13 -11.26
C SER A 72 4.90 -4.44 -9.94
N CYS A 73 4.46 -3.18 -9.81
CA CYS A 73 4.45 -2.44 -8.56
C CYS A 73 3.02 -2.35 -8.06
N PHE A 74 2.79 -2.85 -6.86
CA PHE A 74 1.47 -2.85 -6.24
C PHE A 74 1.43 -1.75 -5.19
N ILE A 75 0.56 -0.76 -5.42
CA ILE A 75 0.41 0.36 -4.51
C ILE A 75 -0.72 0.03 -3.54
N ALA A 76 -0.40 -0.01 -2.25
CA ALA A 76 -1.37 -0.30 -1.20
C ALA A 76 -1.42 0.88 -0.23
N ASP A 77 -2.17 1.93 -0.61
CA ASP A 77 -2.14 3.21 0.09
C ASP A 77 -3.52 3.87 0.25
N ALA A 78 -4.59 3.10 0.08
CA ALA A 78 -5.96 3.61 0.17
C ALA A 78 -6.25 4.76 -0.80
N GLY A 79 -5.50 4.83 -1.90
CA GLY A 79 -5.70 5.81 -2.95
C GLY A 79 -4.89 7.08 -2.81
N THR A 80 -4.04 7.19 -1.80
CA THR A 80 -3.29 8.42 -1.52
C THR A 80 -2.47 8.92 -2.72
N SER A 81 -1.85 8.02 -3.45
CA SER A 81 -1.00 8.40 -4.59
C SER A 81 -1.79 8.93 -5.78
N LEU A 82 -3.11 8.77 -5.79
CA LEU A 82 -3.95 9.25 -6.88
C LEU A 82 -4.32 10.72 -6.74
N VAL A 83 -4.10 11.32 -5.59
CA VAL A 83 -4.46 12.71 -5.32
C VAL A 83 -3.21 13.53 -5.08
N SER A 84 -3.15 14.73 -5.69
CA SER A 84 -2.06 15.68 -5.47
C SER A 84 -2.45 16.76 -4.48
N LEU A 85 -3.72 16.90 -4.17
CA LEU A 85 -4.25 17.89 -3.26
C LEU A 85 -5.16 17.23 -2.23
N PRO A 86 -5.35 17.85 -1.04
CA PRO A 86 -6.27 17.34 -0.05
C PRO A 86 -7.69 17.19 -0.61
N ILE A 87 -8.39 16.17 -0.15
CA ILE A 87 -9.77 15.92 -0.54
C ILE A 87 -10.68 16.68 0.42
N PHE A 88 -11.43 17.64 -0.13
CA PHE A 88 -12.40 18.43 0.64
C PHE A 88 -13.83 17.95 0.41
N SER A 89 -13.98 16.90 -0.33
CA SER A 89 -15.27 16.41 -0.73
C SER A 89 -16.10 15.91 0.45
N SER A 90 -17.40 16.08 0.34
CA SER A 90 -18.37 15.45 1.22
C SER A 90 -18.77 14.06 0.77
N LEU A 91 -18.12 13.57 -0.23
CA LEU A 91 -18.38 12.23 -0.76
C LEU A 91 -18.13 11.11 0.23
#